data_a096c7a23c064584a85421f4418de88f
#
_entry.id   a096c7a23c064584a85421f4418de88f
#
_cell.length_a   1.000
_cell.length_b   1.000
_cell.length_c   1.000
_cell.angle_alpha   90.00
_cell.angle_beta   90.00
_cell.angle_gamma   90.00
#
_symmetry.space_group_name_H-M   'P 1'
#
loop_
_entity.id
_entity.type
_entity.pdbx_description
1 polymer ?
#
loop_
_entity_poly.entity_id
_entity_poly.type
_entity_poly.pdbx_seq_one_letter_code
_entity_poly.pdbx_strand_id
1 'polypeptide(L)'
;MSERLLPPDAAAPEQVEWAGKFVEIRRRGRWEYAGRARNIRAAVILALDAGDVILIEQYRVPLGKYCLELPAGLIGDHEGDEDEDDLQSAMRELEEETGYRAAQWENLGEYYSSPGMLGESFTLVKATGLTKVGDGGGTEHEDIVVHRVPLARVAETVAEQRTRGNAIDVRILMLLAGAFLEDAAQ
;
A
#
# COMPACT_ATOMS: atom_id res chain seq x y z
N MET A 1 19.04 27.28 11.15
CA MET A 1 19.04 26.01 10.40
C MET A 1 19.79 26.31 9.10
N SER A 2 20.93 25.63 8.83
CA SER A 2 21.63 25.84 7.56
C SER A 2 20.75 25.26 6.42
N GLU A 3 20.56 26.06 5.39
CA GLU A 3 19.86 25.65 4.19
C GLU A 3 20.63 24.49 3.55
N ARG A 4 20.00 23.32 3.43
CA ARG A 4 20.62 22.17 2.78
C ARG A 4 20.74 22.45 1.28
N LEU A 5 21.95 22.36 0.75
CA LEU A 5 22.18 22.43 -0.69
C LEU A 5 21.49 21.25 -1.37
N LEU A 6 20.66 21.54 -2.37
CA LEU A 6 20.05 20.52 -3.21
C LEU A 6 21.12 19.86 -4.11
N PRO A 7 20.99 18.56 -4.41
CA PRO A 7 21.87 17.88 -5.35
C PRO A 7 21.73 18.48 -6.76
N PRO A 8 22.78 18.42 -7.61
CA PRO A 8 22.75 19.03 -8.96
C PRO A 8 21.58 18.59 -9.82
N ASP A 9 21.18 17.34 -9.70
CA ASP A 9 20.07 16.78 -10.50
C ASP A 9 18.68 17.26 -10.07
N ALA A 10 18.55 17.87 -8.88
CA ALA A 10 17.25 18.35 -8.38
C ALA A 10 16.60 19.43 -9.27
N ALA A 11 17.42 20.25 -9.94
CA ALA A 11 16.97 21.30 -10.87
C ALA A 11 16.90 20.83 -12.34
N ALA A 12 17.28 19.58 -12.63
CA ALA A 12 17.22 19.06 -13.97
C ALA A 12 15.74 18.86 -14.40
N PRO A 13 15.40 19.13 -15.67
CA PRO A 13 14.06 18.87 -16.17
C PRO A 13 13.74 17.37 -16.13
N GLU A 14 12.50 17.06 -15.77
CA GLU A 14 11.99 15.71 -15.86
C GLU A 14 11.62 15.38 -17.31
N GLN A 15 11.96 14.18 -17.74
CA GLN A 15 11.67 13.65 -19.08
C GLN A 15 11.03 12.28 -18.93
N VAL A 16 9.99 12.03 -19.72
CA VAL A 16 9.38 10.70 -19.83
C VAL A 16 10.14 9.93 -20.92
N GLU A 17 10.83 8.87 -20.54
CA GLU A 17 11.61 8.02 -21.43
C GLU A 17 10.72 6.92 -22.03
N TRP A 18 9.73 6.47 -21.30
CA TRP A 18 8.75 5.50 -21.78
C TRP A 18 7.44 5.67 -21.01
N ALA A 19 6.30 5.55 -21.71
CA ALA A 19 4.96 5.62 -21.11
C ALA A 19 4.12 4.43 -21.57
N GLY A 20 3.58 3.72 -20.56
CA GLY A 20 2.53 2.72 -20.73
C GLY A 20 1.17 3.27 -20.29
N LYS A 21 0.18 2.37 -20.20
CA LYS A 21 -1.16 2.75 -19.73
C LYS A 21 -1.19 3.14 -18.24
N PHE A 22 -0.39 2.46 -17.40
CA PHE A 22 -0.43 2.60 -15.94
C PHE A 22 0.89 3.10 -15.34
N VAL A 23 2.01 2.89 -16.03
CA VAL A 23 3.36 3.16 -15.53
C VAL A 23 4.14 3.95 -16.56
N GLU A 24 4.96 4.87 -16.07
CA GLU A 24 5.93 5.62 -16.87
C GLU A 24 7.34 5.41 -16.29
N ILE A 25 8.34 5.39 -17.17
CA ILE A 25 9.74 5.51 -16.79
C ILE A 25 10.15 6.95 -17.04
N ARG A 26 10.67 7.59 -16.02
CA ARG A 26 11.07 9.00 -16.03
C ARG A 26 12.55 9.13 -15.75
N ARG A 27 13.15 10.19 -16.28
CA ARG A 27 14.53 10.57 -16.01
C ARG A 27 14.60 12.03 -15.56
N ARG A 28 15.39 12.27 -14.50
CA ARG A 28 15.76 13.62 -14.06
C ARG A 28 17.26 13.66 -13.78
N GLY A 29 17.99 14.35 -14.61
CA GLY A 29 19.45 14.32 -14.57
C GLY A 29 19.98 12.89 -14.79
N ARG A 30 20.66 12.34 -13.78
CA ARG A 30 21.19 10.95 -13.77
C ARG A 30 20.23 9.91 -13.19
N TRP A 31 19.08 10.35 -12.66
CA TRP A 31 18.13 9.47 -12.01
C TRP A 31 17.10 8.96 -13.01
N GLU A 32 16.96 7.65 -13.03
CA GLU A 32 15.91 6.93 -13.75
C GLU A 32 14.99 6.27 -12.71
N TYR A 33 13.69 6.46 -12.84
CA TYR A 33 12.71 5.97 -11.88
C TYR A 33 11.36 5.73 -12.54
N ALA A 34 10.58 4.82 -11.94
CA ALA A 34 9.22 4.57 -12.36
C ALA A 34 8.24 5.48 -11.60
N GLY A 35 7.14 5.83 -12.26
CA GLY A 35 6.02 6.54 -11.68
C GLY A 35 4.71 6.04 -12.26
N ARG A 36 3.61 6.44 -11.66
CA ARG A 36 2.29 6.17 -12.24
C ARG A 36 1.99 7.17 -13.34
N ALA A 37 1.37 6.67 -14.41
CA ALA A 37 0.79 7.54 -15.44
C ALA A 37 -0.40 8.32 -14.85
N ARG A 38 -0.69 9.48 -15.39
CA ARG A 38 -1.87 10.32 -15.06
C ARG A 38 -1.98 10.76 -13.60
N ASN A 39 -0.87 10.79 -12.84
CA ASN A 39 -0.84 11.16 -11.41
C ASN A 39 -1.78 10.31 -10.51
N ILE A 40 -2.07 9.07 -10.90
CA ILE A 40 -2.80 8.12 -10.06
C ILE A 40 -2.06 7.97 -8.73
N ARG A 41 -2.80 8.07 -7.62
CA ARG A 41 -2.30 7.89 -6.26
C ARG A 41 -2.72 6.54 -5.71
N ALA A 42 -2.30 6.20 -4.51
CA ALA A 42 -2.72 4.99 -3.82
C ALA A 42 -3.11 5.30 -2.37
N ALA A 43 -4.13 4.63 -1.87
CA ALA A 43 -4.44 4.56 -0.44
C ALA A 43 -4.11 3.16 0.08
N VAL A 44 -3.54 3.09 1.28
CA VAL A 44 -3.25 1.86 2.01
C VAL A 44 -3.99 1.89 3.32
N ILE A 45 -4.66 0.80 3.68
CA ILE A 45 -5.62 0.78 4.77
C ILE A 45 -5.11 -0.11 5.91
N LEU A 46 -4.83 0.49 7.05
CA LEU A 46 -4.58 -0.21 8.30
C LEU A 46 -5.93 -0.46 9.01
N ALA A 47 -6.59 -1.55 8.66
CA ALA A 47 -7.90 -1.90 9.19
C ALA A 47 -7.77 -2.72 10.47
N LEU A 48 -8.17 -2.14 11.61
CA LEU A 48 -8.01 -2.73 12.95
C LEU A 48 -9.37 -2.87 13.65
N ASP A 49 -9.58 -4.02 14.30
CA ASP A 49 -10.78 -4.26 15.08
C ASP A 49 -10.53 -5.26 16.23
N ALA A 50 -10.85 -4.86 17.47
CA ALA A 50 -10.79 -5.71 18.65
C ALA A 50 -9.46 -6.48 18.84
N GLY A 51 -8.32 -5.89 18.45
CA GLY A 51 -6.99 -6.51 18.55
C GLY A 51 -6.59 -7.34 17.33
N ASP A 52 -7.41 -7.37 16.29
CA ASP A 52 -7.11 -7.99 15.01
C ASP A 52 -6.78 -6.95 13.93
N VAL A 53 -6.06 -7.36 12.91
CA VAL A 53 -5.83 -6.63 11.66
C VAL A 53 -6.43 -7.41 10.49
N ILE A 54 -6.99 -6.68 9.52
CA ILE A 54 -7.42 -7.27 8.26
C ILE A 54 -6.26 -7.17 7.27
N LEU A 55 -5.86 -8.31 6.74
CA LEU A 55 -4.86 -8.46 5.69
C LEU A 55 -5.51 -9.11 4.47
N ILE A 56 -4.88 -8.92 3.32
CA ILE A 56 -5.27 -9.58 2.08
C ILE A 56 -4.12 -10.39 1.51
N GLU A 57 -4.45 -11.42 0.75
CA GLU A 57 -3.50 -12.19 -0.04
C GLU A 57 -3.99 -12.19 -1.49
N GLN A 58 -3.14 -11.73 -2.42
CA GLN A 58 -3.48 -11.71 -3.83
C GLN A 58 -2.26 -12.07 -4.69
N TYR A 59 -2.50 -12.56 -5.91
CA TYR A 59 -1.44 -12.86 -6.85
C TYR A 59 -0.90 -11.58 -7.50
N ARG A 60 0.37 -11.27 -7.27
CA ARG A 60 1.05 -10.12 -7.89
C ARG A 60 1.84 -10.56 -9.11
N VAL A 61 1.30 -10.29 -10.30
CA VAL A 61 1.94 -10.64 -11.59
C VAL A 61 3.40 -10.18 -11.67
N PRO A 62 3.78 -8.96 -11.23
CA PRO A 62 5.18 -8.53 -11.26
C PRO A 62 6.11 -9.38 -10.39
N LEU A 63 5.59 -10.02 -9.34
CA LEU A 63 6.35 -10.89 -8.45
C LEU A 63 6.29 -12.36 -8.87
N GLY A 64 5.32 -12.74 -9.71
CA GLY A 64 5.06 -14.12 -10.10
C GLY A 64 4.61 -15.01 -8.92
N LYS A 65 4.00 -14.45 -7.89
CA LYS A 65 3.57 -15.17 -6.68
C LYS A 65 2.49 -14.42 -5.91
N TYR A 66 1.84 -15.11 -4.99
CA TYR A 66 0.95 -14.48 -4.01
C TYR A 66 1.74 -13.59 -3.05
N CYS A 67 1.10 -12.53 -2.58
CA CYS A 67 1.67 -11.57 -1.65
C CYS A 67 0.68 -11.30 -0.51
N LEU A 68 1.16 -11.32 0.73
CA LEU A 68 0.41 -10.87 1.90
C LEU A 68 0.58 -9.35 2.03
N GLU A 69 -0.53 -8.64 2.10
CA GLU A 69 -0.57 -7.18 2.02
C GLU A 69 -1.60 -6.57 2.99
N LEU A 70 -1.50 -5.27 3.21
CA LEU A 70 -2.63 -4.47 3.71
C LEU A 70 -3.60 -4.20 2.56
N PRO A 71 -4.92 -4.10 2.80
CA PRO A 71 -5.87 -3.63 1.80
C PRO A 71 -5.42 -2.28 1.22
N ALA A 72 -5.54 -2.12 -0.11
CA ALA A 72 -5.06 -0.92 -0.77
C ALA A 72 -5.69 -0.75 -2.15
N GLY A 73 -6.08 0.46 -2.50
CA GLY A 73 -6.64 0.78 -3.81
C GLY A 73 -6.01 1.98 -4.48
N LEU A 74 -6.31 2.12 -5.75
CA LEU A 74 -5.88 3.26 -6.56
C LEU A 74 -6.89 4.40 -6.44
N ILE A 75 -6.38 5.63 -6.39
CA ILE A 75 -7.15 6.85 -6.31
C ILE A 75 -7.06 7.55 -7.66
N GLY A 76 -8.21 7.84 -8.28
CA GLY A 76 -8.25 8.54 -9.56
C GLY A 76 -7.89 7.66 -10.76
N ASP A 77 -8.09 6.35 -10.69
CA ASP A 77 -7.82 5.43 -11.79
C ASP A 77 -8.96 5.34 -12.83
N HIS A 78 -10.17 5.74 -12.47
CA HIS A 78 -11.29 5.86 -13.40
C HIS A 78 -11.29 7.21 -14.14
N GLU A 79 -11.83 7.25 -15.35
CA GLU A 79 -12.00 8.49 -16.10
C GLU A 79 -13.02 9.40 -15.38
N GLY A 80 -12.57 10.60 -14.98
CA GLY A 80 -13.39 11.59 -14.28
C GLY A 80 -13.20 11.62 -12.76
N ASP A 81 -12.42 10.70 -12.17
CA ASP A 81 -12.19 10.62 -10.73
C ASP A 81 -10.80 11.18 -10.33
N GLU A 82 -10.18 12.01 -11.18
CA GLU A 82 -8.84 12.57 -10.97
C GLU A 82 -8.72 13.38 -9.66
N ASP A 83 -9.84 13.92 -9.19
CA ASP A 83 -9.96 14.66 -7.92
C ASP A 83 -10.63 13.85 -6.80
N GLU A 84 -10.71 12.50 -6.93
CA GLU A 84 -11.29 11.63 -5.89
C GLU A 84 -10.57 11.86 -4.55
N ASP A 85 -11.36 11.99 -3.49
CA ASP A 85 -10.83 12.09 -2.12
C ASP A 85 -10.20 10.76 -1.68
N ASP A 86 -8.98 10.80 -1.16
CA ASP A 86 -8.20 9.63 -0.73
C ASP A 86 -9.00 8.75 0.25
N LEU A 87 -9.82 9.37 1.11
CA LEU A 87 -10.61 8.66 2.10
C LEU A 87 -11.82 7.97 1.47
N GLN A 88 -12.47 8.59 0.50
CA GLN A 88 -13.62 7.98 -0.22
C GLN A 88 -13.16 6.74 -0.98
N SER A 89 -12.02 6.83 -1.67
CA SER A 89 -11.41 5.69 -2.35
C SER A 89 -11.05 4.58 -1.36
N ALA A 90 -10.41 4.91 -0.23
CA ALA A 90 -10.08 3.93 0.80
C ALA A 90 -11.32 3.23 1.39
N MET A 91 -12.45 3.96 1.55
CA MET A 91 -13.71 3.37 2.03
C MET A 91 -14.26 2.35 1.04
N ARG A 92 -14.26 2.68 -0.24
CA ARG A 92 -14.72 1.81 -1.32
C ARG A 92 -13.85 0.55 -1.39
N GLU A 93 -12.53 0.71 -1.44
CA GLU A 93 -11.57 -0.39 -1.53
C GLU A 93 -11.64 -1.34 -0.33
N LEU A 94 -11.78 -0.82 0.89
CA LEU A 94 -11.94 -1.66 2.07
C LEU A 94 -13.15 -2.59 1.95
N GLU A 95 -14.27 -2.06 1.46
CA GLU A 95 -15.49 -2.85 1.27
C GLU A 95 -15.34 -3.86 0.13
N GLU A 96 -14.83 -3.44 -1.02
CA GLU A 96 -14.66 -4.28 -2.20
C GLU A 96 -13.67 -5.41 -1.97
N GLU A 97 -12.48 -5.10 -1.45
CA GLU A 97 -11.44 -6.12 -1.22
C GLU A 97 -11.75 -7.03 -0.03
N THR A 98 -12.31 -6.46 1.06
CA THR A 98 -12.38 -7.19 2.33
C THR A 98 -13.79 -7.49 2.81
N GLY A 99 -14.82 -6.83 2.25
CA GLY A 99 -16.20 -6.91 2.73
C GLY A 99 -16.41 -6.26 4.10
N TYR A 100 -15.52 -5.38 4.55
CA TYR A 100 -15.69 -4.62 5.79
C TYR A 100 -15.97 -3.15 5.51
N ARG A 101 -16.79 -2.53 6.37
CA ARG A 101 -16.93 -1.08 6.52
C ARG A 101 -16.37 -0.65 7.87
N ALA A 102 -15.79 0.54 7.93
CA ALA A 102 -15.27 1.12 9.17
C ALA A 102 -16.10 2.32 9.62
N ALA A 103 -16.29 2.43 10.94
CA ALA A 103 -17.00 3.56 11.54
C ALA A 103 -16.10 4.80 11.72
N GLN A 104 -14.78 4.62 11.83
CA GLN A 104 -13.83 5.69 12.10
C GLN A 104 -12.61 5.57 11.18
N TRP A 105 -12.13 6.73 10.71
CA TRP A 105 -11.01 6.86 9.81
C TRP A 105 -10.05 7.94 10.28
N GLU A 106 -8.76 7.66 10.16
CA GLU A 106 -7.67 8.57 10.53
C GLU A 106 -6.62 8.56 9.41
N ASN A 107 -6.32 9.73 8.85
CA ASN A 107 -5.22 9.87 7.89
C ASN A 107 -3.89 9.92 8.65
N LEU A 108 -3.02 8.95 8.42
CA LEU A 108 -1.70 8.82 9.06
C LEU A 108 -0.58 9.46 8.24
N GLY A 109 -0.91 10.03 7.07
CA GLY A 109 0.03 10.76 6.23
C GLY A 109 0.51 9.99 5.01
N GLU A 110 1.41 10.65 4.26
CA GLU A 110 1.99 10.16 3.01
C GLU A 110 3.31 9.43 3.27
N TYR A 111 3.51 8.31 2.58
CA TYR A 111 4.71 7.47 2.67
C TYR A 111 5.18 7.02 1.29
N TYR A 112 6.46 6.67 1.20
CA TYR A 112 7.12 6.19 -0.01
C TYR A 112 7.65 4.77 0.20
N SER A 113 7.32 3.84 -0.68
CA SER A 113 7.74 2.45 -0.57
C SER A 113 9.19 2.22 -1.00
N SER A 114 9.64 2.91 -2.04
CA SER A 114 10.99 2.74 -2.61
C SER A 114 11.50 4.05 -3.24
N PRO A 115 11.84 5.09 -2.43
CA PRO A 115 12.14 6.44 -2.93
C PRO A 115 13.40 6.54 -3.79
N GLY A 116 14.22 5.50 -3.87
CA GLY A 116 15.38 5.43 -4.77
C GLY A 116 15.07 4.90 -6.17
N MET A 117 13.87 4.33 -6.40
CA MET A 117 13.50 3.70 -7.67
C MET A 117 12.11 4.11 -8.15
N LEU A 118 11.23 4.51 -7.25
CA LEU A 118 9.85 4.90 -7.54
C LEU A 118 9.60 6.34 -7.09
N GLY A 119 8.90 7.11 -7.93
CA GLY A 119 8.32 8.40 -7.54
C GLY A 119 6.94 8.25 -6.91
N GLU A 120 6.44 7.03 -6.74
CA GLU A 120 5.12 6.74 -6.18
C GLU A 120 5.11 6.89 -4.66
N SER A 121 4.10 7.58 -4.15
CA SER A 121 3.72 7.60 -2.75
C SER A 121 2.37 6.93 -2.53
N PHE A 122 2.03 6.69 -1.27
CA PHE A 122 0.70 6.27 -0.86
C PHE A 122 0.28 7.00 0.41
N THR A 123 -1.02 7.26 0.53
CA THR A 123 -1.62 7.74 1.77
C THR A 123 -1.93 6.53 2.66
N LEU A 124 -1.38 6.50 3.88
CA LEU A 124 -1.75 5.50 4.88
C LEU A 124 -2.95 6.01 5.67
N VAL A 125 -4.03 5.25 5.69
CA VAL A 125 -5.22 5.54 6.48
C VAL A 125 -5.49 4.40 7.47
N LYS A 126 -5.90 4.75 8.69
CA LYS A 126 -6.31 3.79 9.70
C LYS A 126 -7.83 3.74 9.77
N ALA A 127 -8.37 2.53 9.73
CA ALA A 127 -9.80 2.23 9.79
C ALA A 127 -10.11 1.41 11.05
N THR A 128 -11.09 1.84 11.85
CA THR A 128 -11.50 1.15 13.09
C THR A 128 -13.03 1.07 13.23
N GLY A 129 -13.50 0.20 14.14
CA GLY A 129 -14.93 -0.05 14.30
C GLY A 129 -15.49 -0.79 13.10
N LEU A 130 -14.84 -1.90 12.74
CA LEU A 130 -15.15 -2.66 11.54
C LEU A 130 -16.47 -3.43 11.67
N THR A 131 -17.25 -3.42 10.61
CA THR A 131 -18.47 -4.24 10.47
C THR A 131 -18.38 -5.02 9.17
N LYS A 132 -18.54 -6.34 9.24
CA LYS A 132 -18.59 -7.21 8.06
C LYS A 132 -19.91 -6.99 7.34
N VAL A 133 -19.88 -6.60 6.07
CA VAL A 133 -21.07 -6.28 5.26
C VAL A 133 -21.16 -7.11 3.97
N GLY A 134 -20.10 -7.82 3.61
CA GLY A 134 -20.02 -8.65 2.42
C GLY A 134 -18.89 -9.66 2.53
N ASP A 135 -18.69 -10.47 1.49
CA ASP A 135 -17.62 -11.47 1.46
C ASP A 135 -16.25 -10.85 1.15
N GLY A 136 -16.21 -9.73 0.42
CA GLY A 136 -14.99 -9.17 -0.13
C GLY A 136 -14.50 -10.00 -1.31
N GLY A 137 -13.21 -9.94 -1.59
CA GLY A 137 -12.58 -10.73 -2.65
C GLY A 137 -12.16 -9.88 -3.85
N GLY A 138 -12.42 -8.57 -3.80
CA GLY A 138 -12.10 -7.65 -4.88
C GLY A 138 -13.12 -7.69 -6.02
N THR A 139 -12.72 -7.18 -7.17
CA THR A 139 -13.52 -7.17 -8.40
C THR A 139 -13.44 -8.51 -9.14
N GLU A 140 -14.21 -8.69 -10.23
CA GLU A 140 -14.28 -9.95 -11.02
C GLU A 140 -12.91 -10.46 -11.53
N HIS A 141 -11.89 -9.57 -11.57
CA HIS A 141 -10.55 -9.90 -12.07
C HIS A 141 -9.51 -10.03 -10.96
N GLU A 142 -9.92 -9.91 -9.70
CA GLU A 142 -9.06 -10.00 -8.52
C GLU A 142 -9.41 -11.26 -7.73
N ASP A 143 -8.39 -12.06 -7.42
CA ASP A 143 -8.53 -13.26 -6.58
C ASP A 143 -7.93 -12.94 -5.21
N ILE A 144 -8.70 -12.21 -4.40
CA ILE A 144 -8.28 -11.72 -3.09
C ILE A 144 -8.82 -12.64 -2.00
N VAL A 145 -7.89 -13.14 -1.17
CA VAL A 145 -8.23 -13.89 0.06
C VAL A 145 -8.08 -12.96 1.26
N VAL A 146 -9.14 -12.84 2.05
CA VAL A 146 -9.18 -11.98 3.23
C VAL A 146 -8.75 -12.76 4.47
N HIS A 147 -7.79 -12.22 5.22
CA HIS A 147 -7.30 -12.77 6.47
C HIS A 147 -7.62 -11.82 7.64
N ARG A 148 -8.33 -12.30 8.65
CA ARG A 148 -8.46 -11.63 9.94
C ARG A 148 -7.44 -12.22 10.91
N VAL A 149 -6.44 -11.43 11.29
CA VAL A 149 -5.25 -11.91 12.02
C VAL A 149 -5.12 -11.15 13.34
N PRO A 150 -5.07 -11.84 14.50
CA PRO A 150 -4.71 -11.19 15.74
C PRO A 150 -3.35 -10.50 15.65
N LEU A 151 -3.23 -9.25 16.09
CA LEU A 151 -1.98 -8.47 16.04
C LEU A 151 -0.82 -9.24 16.68
N ALA A 152 -1.07 -9.96 17.76
CA ALA A 152 -0.06 -10.80 18.43
C ALA A 152 0.43 -11.98 17.57
N ARG A 153 -0.30 -12.37 16.52
CA ARG A 153 0.03 -13.51 15.64
C ARG A 153 0.53 -13.11 14.26
N VAL A 154 0.68 -11.81 13.99
CA VAL A 154 1.13 -11.35 12.66
C VAL A 154 2.51 -11.93 12.30
N ALA A 155 3.45 -11.99 13.24
CA ALA A 155 4.77 -12.56 12.98
C ALA A 155 4.70 -14.05 12.60
N GLU A 156 3.84 -14.83 13.26
CA GLU A 156 3.58 -16.23 12.94
C GLU A 156 2.95 -16.38 11.55
N THR A 157 1.91 -15.58 11.27
CA THR A 157 1.26 -15.55 9.95
C THR A 157 2.26 -15.23 8.84
N VAL A 158 3.14 -14.25 9.04
CA VAL A 158 4.19 -13.92 8.07
C VAL A 158 5.15 -15.08 7.85
N ALA A 159 5.54 -15.81 8.92
CA ALA A 159 6.40 -16.99 8.81
C ALA A 159 5.71 -18.13 8.04
N GLU A 160 4.42 -18.36 8.29
CA GLU A 160 3.61 -19.34 7.54
C GLU A 160 3.52 -18.98 6.05
N GLN A 161 3.24 -17.72 5.72
CA GLN A 161 3.15 -17.24 4.34
C GLN A 161 4.48 -17.41 3.60
N ARG A 162 5.61 -17.10 4.24
CA ARG A 162 6.95 -17.34 3.68
C ARG A 162 7.21 -18.83 3.42
N THR A 163 6.76 -19.72 4.32
CA THR A 163 6.90 -21.18 4.15
C THR A 163 6.11 -21.68 2.93
N ARG A 164 4.99 -21.05 2.60
CA ARG A 164 4.21 -21.31 1.38
C ARG A 164 4.85 -20.74 0.11
N GLY A 165 5.93 -19.95 0.23
CA GLY A 165 6.60 -19.29 -0.89
C GLY A 165 5.99 -17.94 -1.27
N ASN A 166 5.07 -17.41 -0.47
CA ASN A 166 4.42 -16.12 -0.69
C ASN A 166 5.36 -14.95 -0.39
N ALA A 167 5.17 -13.85 -1.10
CA ALA A 167 5.81 -12.59 -0.82
C ALA A 167 5.12 -11.90 0.38
N ILE A 168 5.85 -11.00 1.03
CA ILE A 168 5.33 -10.14 2.09
C ILE A 168 5.56 -8.71 1.67
N ASP A 169 4.52 -7.92 1.62
CA ASP A 169 4.61 -6.50 1.30
C ASP A 169 5.37 -5.74 2.40
N VAL A 170 6.16 -4.76 1.99
CA VAL A 170 6.98 -3.97 2.92
C VAL A 170 6.15 -3.25 3.99
N ARG A 171 4.91 -2.89 3.69
CA ARG A 171 4.00 -2.22 4.62
C ARG A 171 3.61 -3.08 5.83
N ILE A 172 3.72 -4.40 5.71
CA ILE A 172 3.53 -5.34 6.84
C ILE A 172 4.59 -5.13 7.94
N LEU A 173 5.76 -4.54 7.62
CA LEU A 173 6.82 -4.30 8.59
C LEU A 173 6.36 -3.43 9.77
N MET A 174 5.40 -2.50 9.57
CA MET A 174 4.86 -1.70 10.68
C MET A 174 4.19 -2.56 11.75
N LEU A 175 3.57 -3.67 11.36
CA LEU A 175 2.91 -4.61 12.28
C LEU A 175 3.92 -5.52 13.01
N LEU A 176 5.13 -5.65 12.47
CA LEU A 176 6.21 -6.46 13.02
C LEU A 176 7.21 -5.64 13.86
N ALA A 177 7.04 -4.31 13.93
CA ALA A 177 8.01 -3.43 14.58
C ALA A 177 8.27 -3.83 16.05
N GLY A 178 7.25 -4.19 16.81
CA GLY A 178 7.39 -4.70 18.18
C GLY A 178 8.32 -5.90 18.24
N ALA A 179 8.03 -6.94 17.47
CA ALA A 179 8.82 -8.18 17.44
C ALA A 179 10.28 -7.96 17.00
N PHE A 180 10.55 -7.01 16.10
CA PHE A 180 11.91 -6.71 15.66
C PHE A 180 12.72 -5.88 16.65
N LEU A 181 12.05 -5.14 17.55
CA LEU A 181 12.70 -4.21 18.46
C LEU A 181 12.80 -4.76 19.90
N GLU A 182 12.07 -5.82 20.24
CA GLU A 182 12.13 -6.44 21.59
C GLU A 182 13.54 -6.90 21.96
N ASP A 183 14.30 -7.49 21.04
CA ASP A 183 15.67 -7.95 21.29
C ASP A 183 16.69 -6.81 21.43
N ALA A 184 16.37 -5.60 20.94
CA ALA A 184 17.26 -4.45 21.01
C ALA A 184 17.21 -3.72 22.36
N ALA A 185 16.27 -4.07 23.23
CA ALA A 185 16.08 -3.47 24.56
C ALA A 185 16.77 -4.25 25.69
N GLN A 186 17.48 -5.38 25.40
CA GLN A 186 18.29 -6.16 26.32
C GLN A 186 19.78 -5.85 26.14
#